data_d611a98803ae7c0f537717cc9f408061
#
_entry.id   d611a98803ae7c0f537717cc9f408061
#
_cell.length_a   1.000
_cell.length_b   1.000
_cell.length_c   1.000
_cell.angle_alpha   90.00
_cell.angle_beta   90.00
_cell.angle_gamma   90.00
#
_symmetry.space_group_name_H-M   'P 1'
#
loop_
_entity.id
_entity.type
_entity.pdbx_description
1 polymer ?
#
loop_
_entity_poly.entity_id
_entity_poly.type
_entity_poly.pdbx_seq_one_letter_code
_entity_poly.pdbx_strand_id
1 'polypeptide(L)'
;MRWVSGVLLLLLVAGAVAAGGSVFVAVLAAAAAVGAWEFAGLAARLDARPPLWLLLPLTVWLAVRFAVPGAPPTLDIGLSAALVVGLVGVVVSGLSWRGWMAAVAGALYVGFSLGFYVALLTWRPADHGFGIEVLAVPVAAVILCDTCAYLAGSAFGRHRFFPQLSPRKSVEGAIAGLIAAIVIASVLGRLLLGIAPWLGALEGLLVGIVAQAGDLAESALKRQGGAKDSSHLIPGHGGLLDRLDSLVLVAPAAYCFYRLISLA
;
A
#
# COMPACT_ATOMS: atom_id res chain seq x y z
N MET A 1 22.73 4.75 -11.35
CA MET A 1 22.22 4.41 -10.00
C MET A 1 20.70 4.19 -9.95
N ARG A 2 19.86 5.05 -10.52
CA ARG A 2 18.39 4.87 -10.49
C ARG A 2 17.91 3.51 -10.99
N TRP A 3 18.33 3.07 -12.17
CA TRP A 3 17.94 1.76 -12.72
C TRP A 3 18.34 0.57 -11.86
N VAL A 4 19.53 0.64 -11.24
CA VAL A 4 20.04 -0.45 -10.39
C VAL A 4 19.21 -0.63 -9.13
N SER A 5 18.89 0.45 -8.41
CA SER A 5 18.07 0.37 -7.19
C SER A 5 16.63 -0.07 -7.49
N GLY A 6 16.05 0.35 -8.62
CA GLY A 6 14.72 -0.12 -9.04
C GLY A 6 14.68 -1.61 -9.36
N VAL A 7 15.70 -2.11 -10.11
CA VAL A 7 15.81 -3.54 -10.43
C VAL A 7 16.04 -4.37 -9.17
N LEU A 8 16.90 -3.92 -8.26
CA LEU A 8 17.15 -4.63 -7.00
C LEU A 8 15.89 -4.73 -6.13
N LEU A 9 15.11 -3.65 -6.03
CA LEU A 9 13.85 -3.66 -5.29
C LEU A 9 12.84 -4.63 -5.93
N LEU A 10 12.73 -4.61 -7.26
CA LEU A 10 11.87 -5.53 -8.00
C LEU A 10 12.27 -6.99 -7.78
N LEU A 11 13.57 -7.29 -7.87
CA LEU A 11 14.10 -8.64 -7.64
C LEU A 11 13.89 -9.09 -6.19
N LEU A 12 14.05 -8.20 -5.22
CA LEU A 12 13.78 -8.48 -3.80
C LEU A 12 12.31 -8.87 -3.59
N VAL A 13 11.39 -8.07 -4.13
CA VAL A 13 9.95 -8.33 -4.00
C VAL A 13 9.55 -9.60 -4.75
N ALA A 14 9.99 -9.77 -6.00
CA ALA A 14 9.72 -10.97 -6.80
C ALA A 14 10.29 -12.23 -6.12
N GLY A 15 11.52 -12.16 -5.61
CA GLY A 15 12.15 -13.24 -4.85
C GLY A 15 11.41 -13.58 -3.55
N ALA A 16 10.96 -12.57 -2.81
CA ALA A 16 10.17 -12.77 -1.61
C ALA A 16 8.82 -13.42 -1.91
N VAL A 17 8.14 -12.98 -2.98
CA VAL A 17 6.88 -13.58 -3.44
C VAL A 17 7.11 -15.02 -3.90
N ALA A 18 8.17 -15.29 -4.68
CA ALA A 18 8.49 -16.64 -5.15
C ALA A 18 8.89 -17.58 -4.01
N ALA A 19 9.62 -17.09 -3.00
CA ALA A 19 9.94 -17.85 -1.79
C ALA A 19 8.71 -18.10 -0.91
N GLY A 20 7.70 -17.21 -0.99
CA GLY A 20 6.43 -17.34 -0.28
C GLY A 20 6.55 -17.36 1.24
N GLY A 21 5.45 -17.73 1.90
CA GLY A 21 5.42 -18.05 3.33
C GLY A 21 6.11 -17.00 4.23
N SER A 22 6.98 -17.49 5.11
CA SER A 22 7.65 -16.65 6.12
C SER A 22 8.62 -15.60 5.53
N VAL A 23 9.23 -15.89 4.38
CA VAL A 23 10.15 -14.93 3.71
C VAL A 23 9.39 -13.71 3.23
N PHE A 24 8.25 -13.91 2.57
CA PHE A 24 7.39 -12.80 2.14
C PHE A 24 6.91 -11.96 3.33
N VAL A 25 6.44 -12.63 4.38
CA VAL A 25 5.98 -11.96 5.62
C VAL A 25 7.11 -11.14 6.25
N ALA A 26 8.33 -11.68 6.33
CA ALA A 26 9.48 -10.97 6.90
C ALA A 26 9.86 -9.74 6.07
N VAL A 27 9.90 -9.85 4.74
CA VAL A 27 10.19 -8.72 3.84
C VAL A 27 9.11 -7.65 3.94
N LEU A 28 7.83 -8.07 3.99
CA LEU A 28 6.72 -7.14 4.14
C LEU A 28 6.73 -6.43 5.50
N ALA A 29 7.05 -7.15 6.59
CA ALA A 29 7.20 -6.58 7.91
C ALA A 29 8.33 -5.54 7.97
N ALA A 30 9.47 -5.83 7.34
CA ALA A 30 10.57 -4.89 7.22
C ALA A 30 10.17 -3.65 6.40
N ALA A 31 9.49 -3.84 5.27
CA ALA A 31 8.98 -2.75 4.45
C ALA A 31 7.98 -1.88 5.21
N ALA A 32 7.07 -2.51 5.98
CA ALA A 32 6.12 -1.80 6.82
C ALA A 32 6.80 -0.98 7.92
N ALA A 33 7.83 -1.54 8.59
CA ALA A 33 8.58 -0.84 9.61
C ALA A 33 9.31 0.39 9.05
N VAL A 34 9.97 0.23 7.89
CA VAL A 34 10.65 1.34 7.20
C VAL A 34 9.65 2.40 6.74
N GLY A 35 8.54 2.01 6.12
CA GLY A 35 7.50 2.94 5.69
C GLY A 35 6.87 3.71 6.87
N ALA A 36 6.66 3.04 8.01
CA ALA A 36 6.18 3.70 9.23
C ALA A 36 7.19 4.69 9.80
N TRP A 37 8.48 4.36 9.76
CA TRP A 37 9.55 5.28 10.17
C TRP A 37 9.59 6.52 9.27
N GLU A 38 9.45 6.35 7.95
CA GLU A 38 9.36 7.47 7.00
C GLU A 38 8.10 8.32 7.25
N PHE A 39 6.96 7.66 7.49
CA PHE A 39 5.72 8.33 7.88
C PHE A 39 5.90 9.18 9.14
N ALA A 40 6.61 8.65 10.14
CA ALA A 40 6.92 9.40 11.38
C ALA A 40 7.72 10.67 11.09
N GLY A 41 8.67 10.60 10.16
CA GLY A 41 9.44 11.77 9.71
C GLY A 41 8.55 12.83 9.04
N LEU A 42 7.59 12.42 8.21
CA LEU A 42 6.62 13.33 7.59
C LEU A 42 5.66 13.93 8.63
N ALA A 43 5.11 13.10 9.53
CA ALA A 43 4.20 13.54 10.58
C ALA A 43 4.87 14.54 11.56
N ALA A 44 6.16 14.34 11.85
CA ALA A 44 6.93 15.26 12.70
C ALA A 44 7.04 16.67 12.09
N ARG A 45 7.04 16.78 10.77
CA ARG A 45 7.02 18.08 10.06
C ARG A 45 5.68 18.81 10.17
N LEU A 46 4.62 18.08 10.56
CA LEU A 46 3.26 18.57 10.79
C LEU A 46 2.97 18.76 12.30
N ASP A 47 4.01 18.88 13.13
CA ASP A 47 3.91 18.95 14.58
C ASP A 47 3.17 17.79 15.25
N ALA A 48 3.11 16.64 14.55
CA ALA A 48 2.51 15.42 15.03
C ALA A 48 3.59 14.32 15.15
N ARG A 49 4.45 14.43 16.18
CA ARG A 49 5.56 13.49 16.39
C ARG A 49 5.08 12.18 16.99
N PRO A 50 4.89 11.11 16.20
CA PRO A 50 4.44 9.83 16.72
C PRO A 50 5.55 9.18 17.56
N PRO A 51 5.23 8.59 18.73
CA PRO A 51 6.18 7.82 19.49
C PRO A 51 6.53 6.52 18.74
N LEU A 52 7.79 6.36 18.36
CA LEU A 52 8.24 5.19 17.57
C LEU A 52 8.04 3.87 18.31
N TRP A 53 8.13 3.87 19.64
CA TRP A 53 7.89 2.70 20.48
C TRP A 53 6.43 2.17 20.40
N LEU A 54 5.47 3.01 19.99
CA LEU A 54 4.09 2.63 19.74
C LEU A 54 3.86 2.36 18.24
N LEU A 55 4.32 3.27 17.37
CA LEU A 55 4.09 3.21 15.94
C LEU A 55 4.70 1.93 15.32
N LEU A 56 5.98 1.66 15.56
CA LEU A 56 6.68 0.56 14.87
C LEU A 56 6.13 -0.83 15.26
N PRO A 57 5.98 -1.18 16.55
CA PRO A 57 5.42 -2.47 16.92
C PRO A 57 3.98 -2.66 16.43
N LEU A 58 3.16 -1.61 16.52
CA LEU A 58 1.78 -1.66 16.03
C LEU A 58 1.73 -1.87 14.52
N THR A 59 2.59 -1.16 13.77
CA THR A 59 2.67 -1.29 12.30
C THR A 59 3.10 -2.70 11.90
N VAL A 60 4.18 -3.21 12.49
CA VAL A 60 4.67 -4.56 12.19
C VAL A 60 3.62 -5.61 12.54
N TRP A 61 3.02 -5.50 13.72
CA TRP A 61 1.97 -6.43 14.14
C TRP A 61 0.77 -6.42 13.16
N LEU A 62 0.30 -5.24 12.75
CA LEU A 62 -0.77 -5.12 11.76
C LEU A 62 -0.38 -5.68 10.38
N ALA A 63 0.88 -5.53 9.98
CA ALA A 63 1.38 -6.06 8.71
C ALA A 63 1.42 -7.60 8.67
N VAL A 64 1.73 -8.24 9.81
CA VAL A 64 1.87 -9.71 9.87
C VAL A 64 0.64 -10.43 10.40
N ARG A 65 -0.43 -9.75 10.77
CA ARG A 65 -1.61 -10.32 11.44
C ARG A 65 -2.27 -11.48 10.70
N PHE A 66 -2.14 -11.55 9.38
CA PHE A 66 -2.68 -12.63 8.56
C PHE A 66 -1.70 -13.80 8.35
N ALA A 67 -0.49 -13.73 8.90
CA ALA A 67 0.50 -14.79 8.76
C ALA A 67 0.18 -16.03 9.59
N VAL A 68 -0.65 -15.89 10.64
CA VAL A 68 -1.05 -16.99 11.52
C VAL A 68 -2.49 -17.38 11.22
N PRO A 69 -2.73 -18.54 10.57
CA PRO A 69 -4.08 -19.03 10.30
C PRO A 69 -4.84 -19.30 11.62
N GLY A 70 -6.11 -18.90 11.65
CA GLY A 70 -6.97 -19.14 12.84
C GLY A 70 -6.59 -18.31 14.07
N ALA A 71 -5.70 -17.32 13.94
CA ALA A 71 -5.45 -16.39 15.03
C ALA A 71 -6.77 -15.73 15.46
N PRO A 72 -7.04 -15.60 16.77
CA PRO A 72 -8.22 -14.93 17.29
C PRO A 72 -8.27 -13.49 16.77
N PRO A 73 -9.33 -12.70 17.06
CA PRO A 73 -9.50 -11.34 16.53
C PRO A 73 -8.35 -10.41 16.95
N THR A 74 -7.17 -10.70 16.40
CA THR A 74 -5.90 -10.06 16.73
C THR A 74 -5.93 -8.56 16.41
N LEU A 75 -6.76 -8.16 15.45
CA LEU A 75 -6.96 -6.76 15.12
C LEU A 75 -7.58 -6.02 16.31
N ASP A 76 -8.63 -6.58 16.92
CA ASP A 76 -9.34 -5.96 18.04
C ASP A 76 -8.44 -5.85 19.26
N ILE A 77 -7.66 -6.89 19.54
CA ILE A 77 -6.72 -6.91 20.68
C ILE A 77 -5.63 -5.84 20.49
N GLY A 78 -4.99 -5.78 19.31
CA GLY A 78 -3.91 -4.86 19.08
C GLY A 78 -4.36 -3.40 18.99
N LEU A 79 -5.50 -3.12 18.36
CA LEU A 79 -6.07 -1.78 18.36
C LEU A 79 -6.50 -1.35 19.76
N SER A 80 -7.13 -2.26 20.54
CA SER A 80 -7.49 -1.98 21.93
C SER A 80 -6.27 -1.74 22.80
N ALA A 81 -5.22 -2.55 22.65
CA ALA A 81 -3.96 -2.35 23.37
C ALA A 81 -3.31 -1.03 23.00
N ALA A 82 -3.23 -0.68 21.70
CA ALA A 82 -2.68 0.59 21.25
C ALA A 82 -3.47 1.79 21.77
N LEU A 83 -4.80 1.66 21.83
CA LEU A 83 -5.69 2.68 22.36
C LEU A 83 -5.44 2.87 23.86
N VAL A 84 -5.46 1.80 24.64
CA VAL A 84 -5.27 1.85 26.10
C VAL A 84 -3.87 2.34 26.46
N VAL A 85 -2.84 1.70 25.91
CA VAL A 85 -1.43 2.06 26.18
C VAL A 85 -1.14 3.49 25.74
N GLY A 86 -1.65 3.90 24.57
CA GLY A 86 -1.47 5.25 24.09
C GLY A 86 -2.18 6.30 24.95
N LEU A 87 -3.42 6.04 25.37
CA LEU A 87 -4.16 6.95 26.29
C LEU A 87 -3.50 7.04 27.64
N VAL A 88 -3.04 5.92 28.21
CA VAL A 88 -2.25 5.94 29.47
C VAL A 88 -0.97 6.75 29.28
N GLY A 89 -0.28 6.58 28.12
CA GLY A 89 0.90 7.36 27.78
C GLY A 89 0.62 8.87 27.69
N VAL A 90 -0.52 9.29 27.15
CA VAL A 90 -0.93 10.72 27.13
C VAL A 90 -1.10 11.26 28.54
N VAL A 91 -1.74 10.48 29.44
CA VAL A 91 -2.03 10.92 30.80
C VAL A 91 -0.78 10.91 31.71
N VAL A 92 0.03 9.85 31.63
CA VAL A 92 1.13 9.60 32.60
C VAL A 92 2.44 10.21 32.15
N SER A 93 2.78 10.14 30.87
CA SER A 93 4.09 10.55 30.35
C SER A 93 4.06 11.87 29.55
N GLY A 94 2.91 12.55 29.50
CA GLY A 94 2.78 13.79 28.71
C GLY A 94 2.91 13.58 27.21
N LEU A 95 2.66 12.37 26.73
CA LEU A 95 2.63 12.07 25.30
C LEU A 95 1.63 13.01 24.59
N SER A 96 2.06 13.65 23.51
CA SER A 96 1.19 14.51 22.74
C SER A 96 0.02 13.71 22.13
N TRP A 97 -1.20 14.21 22.31
CA TRP A 97 -2.40 13.66 21.67
C TRP A 97 -2.24 13.56 20.15
N ARG A 98 -1.65 14.60 19.51
CA ARG A 98 -1.36 14.57 18.07
C ARG A 98 -0.37 13.48 17.71
N GLY A 99 0.67 13.28 18.53
CA GLY A 99 1.65 12.21 18.33
C GLY A 99 1.03 10.82 18.45
N TRP A 100 0.14 10.62 19.44
CA TRP A 100 -0.59 9.37 19.59
C TRP A 100 -1.50 9.08 18.38
N MET A 101 -2.30 10.06 17.95
CA MET A 101 -3.15 9.92 16.75
C MET A 101 -2.31 9.64 15.49
N ALA A 102 -1.18 10.31 15.34
CA ALA A 102 -0.28 10.06 14.21
C ALA A 102 0.32 8.64 14.25
N ALA A 103 0.63 8.10 15.44
CA ALA A 103 1.11 6.73 15.55
C ALA A 103 0.04 5.72 15.11
N VAL A 104 -1.20 5.89 15.55
CA VAL A 104 -2.32 5.01 15.16
C VAL A 104 -2.61 5.17 13.65
N ALA A 105 -2.71 6.40 13.16
CA ALA A 105 -2.96 6.66 11.74
C ALA A 105 -1.87 6.10 10.83
N GLY A 106 -0.59 6.26 11.19
CA GLY A 106 0.55 5.70 10.44
C GLY A 106 0.56 4.18 10.45
N ALA A 107 0.25 3.56 11.59
CA ALA A 107 0.16 2.11 11.68
C ALA A 107 -1.01 1.54 10.84
N LEU A 108 -2.14 2.22 10.83
CA LEU A 108 -3.27 1.85 9.98
C LEU A 108 -2.94 2.08 8.49
N TYR A 109 -2.37 3.24 8.15
CA TYR A 109 -2.03 3.57 6.78
C TYR A 109 -1.02 2.56 6.20
N VAL A 110 0.07 2.30 6.90
CA VAL A 110 1.15 1.45 6.40
C VAL A 110 0.93 -0.02 6.78
N GLY A 111 0.86 -0.33 8.07
CA GLY A 111 0.85 -1.71 8.56
C GLY A 111 -0.45 -2.45 8.26
N PHE A 112 -1.59 -1.82 8.58
CA PHE A 112 -2.89 -2.43 8.32
C PHE A 112 -3.08 -2.68 6.82
N SER A 113 -2.77 -1.70 5.99
CA SER A 113 -2.96 -1.81 4.55
C SER A 113 -2.03 -2.85 3.92
N LEU A 114 -0.73 -2.80 4.23
CA LEU A 114 0.23 -3.76 3.69
C LEU A 114 -0.05 -5.20 4.16
N GLY A 115 -0.62 -5.38 5.35
CA GLY A 115 -0.98 -6.71 5.86
C GLY A 115 -1.94 -7.47 4.95
N PHE A 116 -2.76 -6.78 4.17
CA PHE A 116 -3.65 -7.44 3.21
C PHE A 116 -2.92 -8.14 2.05
N TYR A 117 -1.65 -7.79 1.77
CA TYR A 117 -0.84 -8.56 0.84
C TYR A 117 -0.55 -9.98 1.36
N VAL A 118 -0.39 -10.14 2.67
CA VAL A 118 -0.30 -11.48 3.30
C VAL A 118 -1.63 -12.20 3.15
N ALA A 119 -2.75 -11.51 3.40
CA ALA A 119 -4.07 -12.10 3.24
C ALA A 119 -4.34 -12.55 1.80
N LEU A 120 -3.97 -11.74 0.80
CA LEU A 120 -4.08 -12.09 -0.62
C LEU A 120 -3.21 -13.30 -0.97
N LEU A 121 -1.95 -13.34 -0.55
CA LEU A 121 -1.03 -14.44 -0.81
C LEU A 121 -1.49 -15.74 -0.16
N THR A 122 -2.11 -15.67 1.03
CA THR A 122 -2.62 -16.83 1.78
C THR A 122 -4.06 -17.19 1.43
N TRP A 123 -4.69 -16.44 0.53
CA TRP A 123 -6.06 -16.71 0.10
C TRP A 123 -6.18 -18.08 -0.58
N ARG A 124 -7.02 -18.93 -0.01
CA ARG A 124 -7.31 -20.28 -0.50
C ARG A 124 -8.83 -20.49 -0.44
N PRO A 125 -9.59 -20.06 -1.46
CA PRO A 125 -11.00 -20.46 -1.56
C PRO A 125 -11.08 -21.99 -1.73
N ALA A 126 -12.16 -22.58 -1.21
CA ALA A 126 -12.28 -24.02 -0.98
C ALA A 126 -11.97 -24.91 -2.21
N ASP A 127 -12.20 -24.41 -3.43
CA ASP A 127 -12.10 -25.17 -4.67
C ASP A 127 -10.92 -24.75 -5.58
N HIS A 128 -10.11 -23.76 -5.17
CA HIS A 128 -9.04 -23.22 -6.02
C HIS A 128 -7.76 -22.97 -5.23
N GLY A 129 -6.65 -23.55 -5.70
CA GLY A 129 -5.33 -23.41 -5.10
C GLY A 129 -4.66 -22.06 -5.33
N PHE A 130 -5.46 -20.97 -5.46
CA PHE A 130 -4.92 -19.63 -5.69
C PHE A 130 -3.98 -19.19 -4.55
N GLY A 131 -2.99 -18.41 -4.88
CA GLY A 131 -2.03 -17.86 -3.96
C GLY A 131 -1.41 -16.63 -4.58
N ILE A 132 -0.31 -16.86 -5.29
CA ILE A 132 0.40 -15.82 -5.99
C ILE A 132 -0.45 -15.13 -7.08
N GLU A 133 -1.37 -15.86 -7.69
CA GLU A 133 -2.25 -15.39 -8.76
C GLU A 133 -3.18 -14.27 -8.26
N VAL A 134 -3.76 -14.45 -7.07
CA VAL A 134 -4.63 -13.43 -6.44
C VAL A 134 -3.87 -12.16 -6.10
N LEU A 135 -2.58 -12.29 -5.77
CA LEU A 135 -1.69 -11.15 -5.54
C LEU A 135 -1.26 -10.49 -6.85
N ALA A 136 -1.00 -11.30 -7.89
CA ALA A 136 -0.40 -10.84 -9.14
C ALA A 136 -1.33 -9.90 -9.92
N VAL A 137 -2.65 -10.16 -9.91
CA VAL A 137 -3.61 -9.35 -10.68
C VAL A 137 -3.63 -7.90 -10.23
N PRO A 138 -3.90 -7.55 -8.95
CA PRO A 138 -3.93 -6.16 -8.52
C PRO A 138 -2.55 -5.49 -8.59
N VAL A 139 -1.45 -6.20 -8.32
CA VAL A 139 -0.09 -5.65 -8.44
C VAL A 139 0.23 -5.30 -9.89
N ALA A 140 -0.07 -6.18 -10.85
CA ALA A 140 0.12 -5.90 -12.27
C ALA A 140 -0.76 -4.72 -12.73
N ALA A 141 -2.00 -4.64 -12.23
CA ALA A 141 -2.90 -3.53 -12.53
C ALA A 141 -2.32 -2.18 -12.07
N VAL A 142 -1.73 -2.10 -10.87
CA VAL A 142 -1.05 -0.88 -10.37
C VAL A 142 0.14 -0.54 -11.24
N ILE A 143 1.04 -1.50 -11.51
CA ILE A 143 2.27 -1.27 -12.30
C ILE A 143 1.93 -0.73 -13.69
N LEU A 144 0.92 -1.31 -14.36
CA LEU A 144 0.51 -0.83 -15.68
C LEU A 144 -0.27 0.48 -15.61
N CYS A 145 -1.07 0.69 -14.57
CA CYS A 145 -1.71 1.98 -14.31
C CYS A 145 -0.68 3.10 -14.27
N ASP A 146 0.33 2.98 -13.41
CA ASP A 146 1.36 4.00 -13.23
C ASP A 146 2.22 4.18 -14.48
N THR A 147 2.60 3.07 -15.14
CA THR A 147 3.40 3.11 -16.36
C THR A 147 2.65 3.82 -17.51
N CYS A 148 1.41 3.42 -17.78
CA CYS A 148 0.61 4.01 -18.84
C CYS A 148 0.21 5.45 -18.51
N ALA A 149 -0.08 5.77 -17.25
CA ALA A 149 -0.33 7.12 -16.80
C ALA A 149 0.88 8.03 -17.04
N TYR A 150 2.09 7.54 -16.74
CA TYR A 150 3.32 8.27 -17.01
C TYR A 150 3.58 8.46 -18.49
N LEU A 151 3.48 7.41 -19.31
CA LEU A 151 3.75 7.47 -20.74
C LEU A 151 2.75 8.38 -21.47
N ALA A 152 1.44 8.16 -21.25
CA ALA A 152 0.41 8.97 -21.88
C ALA A 152 0.42 10.41 -21.35
N GLY A 153 0.64 10.61 -20.05
CA GLY A 153 0.75 11.93 -19.45
C GLY A 153 1.95 12.73 -19.96
N SER A 154 3.08 12.07 -20.23
CA SER A 154 4.26 12.71 -20.79
C SER A 154 4.12 13.04 -22.29
N ALA A 155 3.40 12.20 -23.07
CA ALA A 155 3.23 12.38 -24.51
C ALA A 155 2.06 13.30 -24.88
N PHE A 156 0.94 13.18 -24.15
CA PHE A 156 -0.34 13.80 -24.51
C PHE A 156 -0.94 14.69 -23.42
N GLY A 157 -0.29 14.80 -22.23
CA GLY A 157 -0.83 15.53 -21.07
C GLY A 157 -0.96 17.03 -21.33
N ARG A 158 -2.19 17.51 -21.40
CA ARG A 158 -2.54 18.93 -21.60
C ARG A 158 -3.18 19.52 -20.35
N HIS A 159 -4.04 18.75 -19.67
CA HIS A 159 -4.79 19.19 -18.50
C HIS A 159 -4.14 18.66 -17.22
N ARG A 160 -3.76 19.54 -16.30
CA ARG A 160 -3.13 19.14 -15.05
C ARG A 160 -4.16 18.55 -14.09
N PHE A 161 -3.79 17.42 -13.47
CA PHE A 161 -4.58 16.71 -12.49
C PHE A 161 -3.99 17.00 -11.11
N PHE A 162 -4.69 17.77 -10.27
CA PHE A 162 -4.21 18.23 -8.96
C PHE A 162 -2.85 18.95 -8.96
N PRO A 163 -2.71 20.14 -9.62
CA PRO A 163 -1.41 20.82 -9.82
C PRO A 163 -0.67 21.16 -8.53
N GLN A 164 -1.41 21.43 -7.44
CA GLN A 164 -0.85 21.78 -6.13
C GLN A 164 -0.16 20.59 -5.45
N LEU A 165 -0.62 19.37 -5.66
CA LEU A 165 -0.09 18.15 -5.05
C LEU A 165 0.97 17.50 -5.94
N SER A 166 0.65 17.31 -7.20
CA SER A 166 1.51 16.64 -8.19
C SER A 166 1.47 17.38 -9.54
N PRO A 167 2.35 18.38 -9.76
CA PRO A 167 2.30 19.25 -10.94
C PRO A 167 2.60 18.53 -12.28
N ARG A 168 3.10 17.29 -12.22
CA ARG A 168 3.41 16.51 -13.42
C ARG A 168 2.29 15.58 -13.86
N LYS A 169 1.31 15.28 -12.99
CA LYS A 169 0.17 14.43 -13.34
C LYS A 169 -0.80 15.17 -14.25
N SER A 170 -1.31 14.47 -15.26
CA SER A 170 -2.31 14.98 -16.20
C SER A 170 -3.58 14.12 -16.18
N VAL A 171 -4.70 14.69 -16.55
CA VAL A 171 -6.00 14.00 -16.67
C VAL A 171 -5.92 12.90 -17.73
N GLU A 172 -5.28 13.19 -18.87
CA GLU A 172 -5.08 12.23 -19.98
C GLU A 172 -4.25 11.02 -19.51
N GLY A 173 -3.21 11.28 -18.71
CA GLY A 173 -2.42 10.22 -18.08
C GLY A 173 -3.25 9.40 -17.12
N ALA A 174 -4.04 10.05 -16.24
CA ALA A 174 -4.88 9.37 -15.27
C ALA A 174 -5.91 8.44 -15.95
N ILE A 175 -6.54 8.89 -17.03
CA ILE A 175 -7.49 8.09 -17.82
C ILE A 175 -6.78 6.91 -18.51
N ALA A 176 -5.63 7.15 -19.12
CA ALA A 176 -4.86 6.08 -19.78
C ALA A 176 -4.40 5.01 -18.79
N GLY A 177 -3.94 5.41 -17.59
CA GLY A 177 -3.60 4.49 -16.52
C GLY A 177 -4.80 3.67 -16.05
N LEU A 178 -5.95 4.31 -15.86
CA LEU A 178 -7.18 3.62 -15.46
C LEU A 178 -7.61 2.58 -16.51
N ILE A 179 -7.59 2.93 -17.80
CA ILE A 179 -7.89 2.00 -18.88
C ILE A 179 -6.92 0.82 -18.87
N ALA A 180 -5.62 1.06 -18.68
CA ALA A 180 -4.62 0.01 -18.61
C ALA A 180 -4.85 -0.94 -17.44
N ALA A 181 -5.22 -0.43 -16.25
CA ALA A 181 -5.57 -1.23 -15.10
C ALA A 181 -6.81 -2.12 -15.36
N ILE A 182 -7.85 -1.56 -15.98
CA ILE A 182 -9.07 -2.28 -16.36
C ILE A 182 -8.75 -3.44 -17.32
N VAL A 183 -7.97 -3.15 -18.37
CA VAL A 183 -7.63 -4.14 -19.39
C VAL A 183 -6.79 -5.28 -18.79
N ILE A 184 -5.71 -4.94 -18.05
CA ILE A 184 -4.82 -5.98 -17.53
C ILE A 184 -5.49 -6.84 -16.45
N ALA A 185 -6.28 -6.24 -15.56
CA ALA A 185 -7.00 -6.99 -14.54
C ALA A 185 -8.09 -7.89 -15.18
N SER A 186 -8.77 -7.42 -16.25
CA SER A 186 -9.70 -8.25 -17.00
C SER A 186 -9.02 -9.45 -17.65
N VAL A 187 -7.86 -9.24 -18.28
CA VAL A 187 -7.09 -10.29 -18.95
C VAL A 187 -6.50 -11.27 -17.93
N LEU A 188 -5.75 -10.77 -16.95
CA LEU A 188 -5.11 -11.64 -15.95
C LEU A 188 -6.12 -12.30 -15.02
N GLY A 189 -7.20 -11.62 -14.65
CA GLY A 189 -8.30 -12.21 -13.88
C GLY A 189 -8.92 -13.40 -14.61
N ARG A 190 -9.11 -13.30 -15.93
CA ARG A 190 -9.59 -14.43 -16.75
C ARG A 190 -8.57 -15.55 -16.86
N LEU A 191 -7.31 -15.23 -17.12
CA LEU A 191 -6.26 -16.22 -17.37
C LEU A 191 -5.78 -16.93 -16.10
N LEU A 192 -5.61 -16.19 -15.00
CA LEU A 192 -5.02 -16.72 -13.77
C LEU A 192 -6.07 -17.20 -12.76
N LEU A 193 -7.22 -16.51 -12.68
CA LEU A 193 -8.24 -16.77 -11.68
C LEU A 193 -9.52 -17.37 -12.25
N GLY A 194 -9.64 -17.46 -13.58
CA GLY A 194 -10.84 -17.99 -14.24
C GLY A 194 -12.10 -17.11 -14.08
N ILE A 195 -11.99 -15.92 -13.47
CA ILE A 195 -13.15 -15.03 -13.26
C ILE A 195 -13.65 -14.46 -14.58
N ALA A 196 -14.93 -14.05 -14.60
CA ALA A 196 -15.52 -13.43 -15.77
C ALA A 196 -14.80 -12.12 -16.13
N PRO A 197 -14.54 -11.80 -17.41
CA PRO A 197 -13.77 -10.61 -17.80
C PRO A 197 -14.34 -9.29 -17.24
N TRP A 198 -15.66 -9.17 -17.09
CA TRP A 198 -16.30 -8.00 -16.52
C TRP A 198 -15.99 -7.82 -15.01
N LEU A 199 -15.82 -8.93 -14.25
CA LEU A 199 -15.37 -8.87 -12.86
C LEU A 199 -13.93 -8.39 -12.78
N GLY A 200 -13.04 -8.90 -13.65
CA GLY A 200 -11.68 -8.39 -13.76
C GLY A 200 -11.64 -6.91 -14.16
N ALA A 201 -12.55 -6.47 -15.04
CA ALA A 201 -12.67 -5.06 -15.39
C ALA A 201 -13.11 -4.19 -14.19
N LEU A 202 -14.04 -4.68 -13.36
CA LEU A 202 -14.44 -3.98 -12.12
C LEU A 202 -13.30 -3.93 -11.10
N GLU A 203 -12.53 -5.01 -10.97
CA GLU A 203 -11.33 -5.02 -10.13
C GLU A 203 -10.32 -3.98 -10.62
N GLY A 204 -10.01 -3.98 -11.92
CA GLY A 204 -9.09 -3.02 -12.53
C GLY A 204 -9.54 -1.57 -12.36
N LEU A 205 -10.83 -1.30 -12.46
CA LEU A 205 -11.43 0.00 -12.18
C LEU A 205 -11.20 0.41 -10.72
N LEU A 206 -11.53 -0.47 -9.77
CA LEU A 206 -11.33 -0.24 -8.34
C LEU A 206 -9.86 0.00 -8.02
N VAL A 207 -8.98 -0.91 -8.44
CA VAL A 207 -7.54 -0.84 -8.21
C VAL A 207 -6.94 0.43 -8.82
N GLY A 208 -7.30 0.77 -10.05
CA GLY A 208 -6.78 1.95 -10.73
C GLY A 208 -7.20 3.27 -10.03
N ILE A 209 -8.45 3.37 -9.55
CA ILE A 209 -8.89 4.53 -8.78
C ILE A 209 -8.16 4.61 -7.45
N VAL A 210 -8.08 3.50 -6.72
CA VAL A 210 -7.45 3.45 -5.38
C VAL A 210 -5.94 3.70 -5.46
N ALA A 211 -5.25 3.16 -6.46
CA ALA A 211 -3.82 3.41 -6.68
C ALA A 211 -3.54 4.90 -6.91
N GLN A 212 -4.30 5.54 -7.81
CA GLN A 212 -4.14 6.98 -8.06
C GLN A 212 -4.48 7.83 -6.84
N ALA A 213 -5.50 7.44 -6.07
CA ALA A 213 -5.87 8.13 -4.83
C ALA A 213 -4.78 7.96 -3.75
N GLY A 214 -4.16 6.78 -3.64
CA GLY A 214 -3.06 6.50 -2.72
C GLY A 214 -1.85 7.39 -2.97
N ASP A 215 -1.37 7.44 -4.22
CA ASP A 215 -0.26 8.32 -4.61
C ASP A 215 -0.60 9.81 -4.38
N LEU A 216 -1.83 10.25 -4.65
CA LEU A 216 -2.26 11.61 -4.34
C LEU A 216 -2.31 11.88 -2.83
N ALA A 217 -2.76 10.93 -2.03
CA ALA A 217 -2.81 11.05 -0.57
C ALA A 217 -1.40 11.20 0.02
N GLU A 218 -0.44 10.38 -0.41
CA GLU A 218 0.94 10.51 0.01
C GLU A 218 1.57 11.82 -0.48
N SER A 219 1.31 12.19 -1.73
CA SER A 219 1.72 13.49 -2.27
C SER A 219 1.19 14.65 -1.43
N ALA A 220 -0.06 14.59 -0.97
CA ALA A 220 -0.67 15.60 -0.09
C ALA A 220 0.05 15.67 1.26
N LEU A 221 0.32 14.51 1.88
CA LEU A 221 1.06 14.43 3.15
C LEU A 221 2.46 15.05 3.02
N LYS A 222 3.19 14.72 1.96
CA LYS A 222 4.51 15.30 1.67
C LYS A 222 4.46 16.82 1.50
N ARG A 223 3.52 17.33 0.70
CA ARG A 223 3.39 18.78 0.46
C ARG A 223 3.01 19.56 1.71
N GLN A 224 2.09 19.04 2.51
CA GLN A 224 1.74 19.65 3.79
C GLN A 224 2.93 19.72 4.74
N GLY A 225 3.80 18.68 4.76
CA GLY A 225 5.04 18.68 5.55
C GLY A 225 6.21 19.43 4.89
N GLY A 226 5.98 20.18 3.79
CA GLY A 226 7.04 20.91 3.09
C GLY A 226 8.11 20.00 2.47
N ALA A 227 7.78 18.74 2.23
CA ALA A 227 8.69 17.75 1.67
C ALA A 227 8.30 17.39 0.22
N LYS A 228 9.26 16.85 -0.52
CA LYS A 228 9.04 16.28 -1.84
C LYS A 228 9.05 14.75 -1.79
N ASP A 229 9.97 14.18 -1.05
CA ASP A 229 10.17 12.75 -0.90
C ASP A 229 9.98 12.39 0.58
N SER A 230 9.54 11.16 0.88
CA SER A 230 9.31 10.69 2.25
C SER A 230 10.61 10.60 3.04
N SER A 231 11.69 10.19 2.36
CA SER A 231 13.06 10.14 2.88
C SER A 231 14.08 10.16 1.74
N HIS A 232 15.36 9.93 2.06
CA HIS A 232 16.45 9.72 1.10
C HIS A 232 17.09 8.34 1.25
N LEU A 233 16.32 7.36 1.75
CA LEU A 233 16.82 6.01 2.05
C LEU A 233 17.28 5.29 0.79
N ILE A 234 16.56 5.42 -0.33
CA ILE A 234 16.88 4.75 -1.59
C ILE A 234 17.58 5.75 -2.51
N PRO A 235 18.89 5.59 -2.78
CA PRO A 235 19.65 6.52 -3.59
C PRO A 235 19.02 6.74 -4.97
N GLY A 236 18.63 7.99 -5.26
CA GLY A 236 18.01 8.39 -6.51
C GLY A 236 16.53 8.07 -6.67
N HIS A 237 15.89 7.43 -5.65
CA HIS A 237 14.48 7.06 -5.67
C HIS A 237 13.65 7.60 -4.51
N GLY A 238 14.25 8.35 -3.57
CA GLY A 238 13.54 8.86 -2.40
C GLY A 238 13.42 7.81 -1.30
N GLY A 239 12.29 7.73 -0.65
CA GLY A 239 11.99 6.74 0.36
C GLY A 239 11.35 5.46 -0.17
N LEU A 240 11.19 4.49 0.70
CA LEU A 240 10.44 3.27 0.44
C LEU A 240 8.94 3.56 0.33
N LEU A 241 8.43 4.46 1.19
CA LEU A 241 7.02 4.86 1.14
C LEU A 241 6.68 5.49 -0.21
N ASP A 242 7.59 6.31 -0.79
CA ASP A 242 7.44 6.85 -2.15
C ASP A 242 7.35 5.76 -3.26
N ARG A 243 7.69 4.52 -2.97
CA ARG A 243 7.59 3.38 -3.89
C ARG A 243 6.37 2.51 -3.65
N LEU A 244 5.76 2.66 -2.50
CA LEU A 244 4.59 1.91 -2.08
C LEU A 244 3.30 2.75 -2.13
N ASP A 245 3.39 4.04 -2.44
CA ASP A 245 2.30 5.02 -2.39
C ASP A 245 1.02 4.57 -3.13
N SER A 246 1.16 4.08 -4.36
CA SER A 246 0.05 3.50 -5.14
C SER A 246 -0.40 2.14 -4.59
N LEU A 247 0.51 1.37 -3.98
CA LEU A 247 0.28 0.00 -3.55
C LEU A 247 -0.38 -0.10 -2.16
N VAL A 248 -0.08 0.83 -1.25
CA VAL A 248 -0.51 0.74 0.16
C VAL A 248 -2.02 0.57 0.28
N LEU A 249 -2.82 1.35 -0.43
CA LEU A 249 -4.29 1.28 -0.33
C LEU A 249 -4.91 0.22 -1.23
N VAL A 250 -4.19 -0.30 -2.21
CA VAL A 250 -4.71 -1.27 -3.18
C VAL A 250 -4.94 -2.64 -2.54
N ALA A 251 -4.06 -3.08 -1.64
CA ALA A 251 -4.18 -4.40 -1.03
C ALA A 251 -5.51 -4.62 -0.28
N PRO A 252 -5.94 -3.72 0.64
CA PRO A 252 -7.26 -3.86 1.27
C PRO A 252 -8.42 -3.80 0.27
N ALA A 253 -8.33 -2.94 -0.75
CA ALA A 253 -9.37 -2.82 -1.76
C ALA A 253 -9.53 -4.09 -2.59
N ALA A 254 -8.43 -4.67 -3.06
CA ALA A 254 -8.41 -5.93 -3.80
C ALA A 254 -8.91 -7.09 -2.92
N TYR A 255 -8.46 -7.17 -1.66
CA TYR A 255 -8.95 -8.18 -0.73
C TYR A 255 -10.46 -8.10 -0.51
N CYS A 256 -11.00 -6.90 -0.28
CA CYS A 256 -12.44 -6.71 -0.14
C CYS A 256 -13.19 -7.10 -1.42
N PHE A 257 -12.66 -6.75 -2.59
CA PHE A 257 -13.24 -7.14 -3.86
C PHE A 257 -13.35 -8.66 -4.00
N TYR A 258 -12.26 -9.41 -3.76
CA TYR A 258 -12.28 -10.86 -3.84
C TYR A 258 -13.20 -11.50 -2.80
N ARG A 259 -13.29 -10.93 -1.60
CA ARG A 259 -14.25 -11.39 -0.58
C ARG A 259 -15.69 -11.23 -1.05
N LEU A 260 -16.01 -10.14 -1.71
CA LEU A 260 -17.36 -9.87 -2.20
C LEU A 260 -17.77 -10.81 -3.34
N ILE A 261 -16.87 -11.05 -4.33
CA ILE A 261 -17.19 -11.93 -5.46
C ILE A 261 -17.19 -13.42 -5.09
N SER A 262 -16.51 -13.82 -4.03
CA SER A 262 -16.55 -15.19 -3.53
C SER A 262 -17.80 -15.50 -2.69
N LEU A 263 -18.61 -14.48 -2.36
CA LEU A 263 -19.90 -14.61 -1.69
C LEU A 263 -21.09 -14.58 -2.68
N ALA A 264 -20.82 -14.28 -3.94
CA ALA A 264 -21.80 -14.33 -5.04
C ALA A 264 -21.69 -15.60 -5.85
#